data_20e4522a569e1688956a7387e840eb78
#
_entry.id   20e4522a569e1688956a7387e840eb78
#
_cell.length_a   1.000
_cell.length_b   1.000
_cell.length_c   1.000
_cell.angle_alpha   90.00
_cell.angle_beta   90.00
_cell.angle_gamma   90.00
#
_symmetry.space_group_name_H-M   'P 1'
#
loop_
_entity.id
_entity.type
_entity.pdbx_description
1 polymer ?
#
loop_
_entity_poly.entity_id
_entity_poly.type
_entity_poly.pdbx_seq_one_letter_code
_entity_poly.pdbx_strand_id
1 'polypeptide(L)'
;VLAVVGGHEITDKEVDAFIKSLPREQQAYASNPQFRAQCQEQLEALYSFAKYGEDLKLDETEEYKSVMENARKDILARLAMKQLFDSVKVTDEEVKDYYEANKSQFKKGATVHAKHILTDSEEKCNQILESIVSGEKVFEDAAKEFSTCPSGQRGGDLGEFGKGQMVKEFEDAAFAAEIGHVVGPVKTQFGYHLIKVEEKKDAAESSFDEVKEQIKSQLKQQKQGDAYSKKVAELTEKYKEK
;
A
#
# COMPACT_ATOMS: atom_id res chain seq x y z
N VAL A 1 32.19 -8.90 -24.03
CA VAL A 1 32.73 -7.53 -23.87
C VAL A 1 32.11 -6.68 -24.98
N LEU A 2 31.50 -5.57 -24.58
CA LEU A 2 30.85 -4.61 -25.50
C LEU A 2 31.80 -3.46 -25.86
N ALA A 3 32.56 -2.98 -24.86
CA ALA A 3 33.55 -1.93 -25.00
C ALA A 3 34.66 -2.09 -23.96
N VAL A 4 35.80 -1.40 -24.16
CA VAL A 4 36.90 -1.30 -23.20
C VAL A 4 37.24 0.17 -23.03
N VAL A 5 37.15 0.68 -21.79
CA VAL A 5 37.38 2.08 -21.45
C VAL A 5 38.33 2.17 -20.26
N GLY A 6 39.48 2.86 -20.45
CA GLY A 6 40.48 3.00 -19.40
C GLY A 6 41.01 1.70 -18.82
N GLY A 7 41.00 0.61 -19.62
CA GLY A 7 41.37 -0.74 -19.19
C GLY A 7 40.23 -1.55 -18.55
N HIS A 8 39.06 -0.96 -18.38
CA HIS A 8 37.86 -1.62 -17.86
C HIS A 8 37.03 -2.21 -19.01
N GLU A 9 36.65 -3.48 -18.90
CA GLU A 9 35.78 -4.16 -19.87
C GLU A 9 34.32 -3.97 -19.50
N ILE A 10 33.54 -3.28 -20.34
CA ILE A 10 32.09 -3.15 -20.21
C ILE A 10 31.45 -4.39 -20.83
N THR A 11 30.67 -5.10 -20.06
CA THR A 11 30.02 -6.34 -20.46
C THR A 11 28.49 -6.20 -20.47
N ASP A 12 27.79 -7.12 -21.15
CA ASP A 12 26.32 -7.22 -21.09
C ASP A 12 25.81 -7.33 -19.67
N LYS A 13 26.53 -8.04 -18.79
CA LYS A 13 26.17 -8.17 -17.36
C LYS A 13 26.21 -6.84 -16.64
N GLU A 14 27.15 -5.97 -16.95
CA GLU A 14 27.23 -4.64 -16.36
C GLU A 14 26.11 -3.74 -16.88
N VAL A 15 25.81 -3.79 -18.17
CA VAL A 15 24.64 -3.08 -18.71
C VAL A 15 23.36 -3.57 -18.05
N ASP A 16 23.19 -4.86 -17.82
CA ASP A 16 22.05 -5.43 -17.08
C ASP A 16 22.00 -4.94 -15.64
N ALA A 17 23.14 -4.90 -14.96
CA ALA A 17 23.24 -4.40 -13.59
C ALA A 17 22.92 -2.91 -13.50
N PHE A 18 23.40 -2.13 -14.46
CA PHE A 18 23.09 -0.70 -14.56
C PHE A 18 21.60 -0.48 -14.79
N ILE A 19 20.98 -1.17 -15.74
CA ILE A 19 19.53 -1.08 -15.97
C ILE A 19 18.73 -1.45 -14.74
N LYS A 20 19.13 -2.47 -13.97
CA LYS A 20 18.48 -2.86 -12.71
C LYS A 20 18.60 -1.80 -11.62
N SER A 21 19.57 -0.90 -11.68
CA SER A 21 19.73 0.21 -10.75
C SER A 21 18.85 1.41 -11.06
N LEU A 22 18.27 1.47 -12.27
CA LEU A 22 17.40 2.55 -12.72
C LEU A 22 15.98 2.44 -12.11
N PRO A 23 15.16 3.52 -12.15
CA PRO A 23 13.75 3.48 -11.78
C PRO A 23 12.97 2.40 -12.55
N ARG A 24 11.96 1.80 -11.91
CA ARG A 24 11.17 0.68 -12.48
C ARG A 24 10.59 0.97 -13.86
N GLU A 25 10.19 2.19 -14.10
CA GLU A 25 9.65 2.64 -15.39
C GLU A 25 10.67 2.48 -16.53
N GLN A 26 11.94 2.78 -16.24
CA GLN A 26 13.04 2.63 -17.20
C GLN A 26 13.47 1.17 -17.35
N GLN A 27 13.37 0.35 -16.29
CA GLN A 27 13.65 -1.08 -16.37
C GLN A 27 12.74 -1.83 -17.34
N ALA A 28 11.52 -1.31 -17.61
CA ALA A 28 10.61 -1.87 -18.59
C ALA A 28 11.19 -1.91 -20.02
N TYR A 29 12.19 -1.07 -20.31
CA TYR A 29 12.87 -1.02 -21.62
C TYR A 29 14.14 -1.89 -21.69
N ALA A 30 14.39 -2.75 -20.71
CA ALA A 30 15.62 -3.56 -20.61
C ALA A 30 15.91 -4.43 -21.83
N SER A 31 14.89 -4.83 -22.59
CA SER A 31 15.03 -5.62 -23.84
C SER A 31 15.15 -4.77 -25.11
N ASN A 32 14.97 -3.43 -25.00
CA ASN A 32 15.06 -2.54 -26.15
C ASN A 32 16.53 -2.31 -26.55
N PRO A 33 16.96 -2.63 -27.78
CA PRO A 33 18.35 -2.49 -28.19
C PRO A 33 18.88 -1.06 -28.15
N GLN A 34 18.06 -0.06 -28.52
CA GLN A 34 18.45 1.35 -28.49
C GLN A 34 18.63 1.83 -27.03
N PHE A 35 17.75 1.43 -26.14
CA PHE A 35 17.87 1.76 -24.72
C PHE A 35 19.12 1.12 -24.10
N ARG A 36 19.41 -0.13 -24.45
CA ARG A 36 20.64 -0.80 -24.01
C ARG A 36 21.90 -0.10 -24.52
N ALA A 37 21.89 0.34 -25.77
CA ALA A 37 23.01 1.10 -26.34
C ALA A 37 23.21 2.43 -25.59
N GLN A 38 22.16 3.16 -25.29
CA GLN A 38 22.23 4.38 -24.46
C GLN A 38 22.79 4.11 -23.06
N CYS A 39 22.38 3.01 -22.43
CA CYS A 39 22.93 2.60 -21.12
C CYS A 39 24.42 2.25 -21.22
N GLN A 40 24.84 1.59 -22.29
CA GLN A 40 26.26 1.32 -22.57
C GLN A 40 27.04 2.64 -22.73
N GLU A 41 26.57 3.58 -23.55
CA GLU A 41 27.20 4.91 -23.73
C GLU A 41 27.35 5.66 -22.41
N GLN A 42 26.35 5.58 -21.52
CA GLN A 42 26.43 6.19 -20.17
C GLN A 42 27.52 5.54 -19.31
N LEU A 43 27.66 4.20 -19.38
CA LEU A 43 28.75 3.50 -18.70
C LEU A 43 30.12 3.86 -19.27
N GLU A 44 30.24 3.95 -20.60
CA GLU A 44 31.49 4.38 -21.27
C GLU A 44 31.89 5.81 -20.84
N ALA A 45 30.92 6.72 -20.77
CA ALA A 45 31.15 8.08 -20.26
C ALA A 45 31.57 8.08 -18.80
N LEU A 46 30.89 7.30 -17.96
CA LEU A 46 31.22 7.17 -16.53
C LEU A 46 32.67 6.70 -16.35
N TYR A 47 33.07 5.62 -17.00
CA TYR A 47 34.43 5.07 -16.88
C TYR A 47 35.49 6.00 -17.49
N SER A 48 35.15 6.72 -18.58
CA SER A 48 36.04 7.72 -19.15
C SER A 48 36.30 8.88 -18.17
N PHE A 49 35.26 9.41 -17.53
CA PHE A 49 35.42 10.47 -16.53
C PHE A 49 36.11 9.98 -15.25
N ALA A 50 35.83 8.75 -14.82
CA ALA A 50 36.53 8.15 -13.69
C ALA A 50 38.04 8.06 -13.99
N LYS A 51 38.42 7.57 -15.16
CA LYS A 51 39.82 7.51 -15.58
C LYS A 51 40.48 8.89 -15.69
N TYR A 52 39.78 9.87 -16.23
CA TYR A 52 40.23 11.25 -16.24
C TYR A 52 40.42 11.82 -14.85
N GLY A 53 39.55 11.47 -13.89
CA GLY A 53 39.71 11.84 -12.48
C GLY A 53 40.97 11.25 -11.84
N GLU A 54 41.29 9.98 -12.15
CA GLU A 54 42.55 9.34 -11.72
C GLU A 54 43.77 10.04 -12.32
N ASP A 55 43.75 10.36 -13.63
CA ASP A 55 44.84 11.06 -14.28
C ASP A 55 45.09 12.47 -13.69
N LEU A 56 44.06 13.09 -13.15
CA LEU A 56 44.12 14.34 -12.40
C LEU A 56 44.47 14.14 -10.92
N LYS A 57 44.67 12.90 -10.46
CA LYS A 57 44.93 12.53 -9.07
C LYS A 57 43.86 13.02 -8.06
N LEU A 58 42.61 13.06 -8.47
CA LEU A 58 41.52 13.48 -7.61
C LEU A 58 41.25 12.47 -6.48
N ASP A 59 41.60 11.21 -6.68
CA ASP A 59 41.56 10.13 -5.69
C ASP A 59 42.58 10.31 -4.53
N GLU A 60 43.61 11.12 -4.75
CA GLU A 60 44.59 11.50 -3.71
C GLU A 60 44.13 12.69 -2.85
N THR A 61 43.06 13.39 -3.22
CA THR A 61 42.56 14.56 -2.51
C THR A 61 41.92 14.21 -1.15
N GLU A 62 42.00 15.15 -0.20
CA GLU A 62 41.33 14.96 1.11
C GLU A 62 39.82 14.88 0.98
N GLU A 63 39.25 15.58 0.00
CA GLU A 63 37.81 15.50 -0.30
C GLU A 63 37.41 14.07 -0.68
N TYR A 64 38.09 13.47 -1.64
CA TYR A 64 37.84 12.10 -2.08
C TYR A 64 38.00 11.10 -0.92
N LYS A 65 39.10 11.18 -0.16
CA LYS A 65 39.36 10.32 0.98
C LYS A 65 38.26 10.42 2.04
N SER A 66 37.82 11.63 2.34
CA SER A 66 36.74 11.88 3.30
C SER A 66 35.42 11.26 2.85
N VAL A 67 35.04 11.46 1.59
CA VAL A 67 33.82 10.90 1.00
C VAL A 67 33.87 9.36 1.00
N MET A 68 35.01 8.78 0.61
CA MET A 68 35.20 7.33 0.60
C MET A 68 35.15 6.72 1.99
N GLU A 69 35.76 7.37 2.98
CA GLU A 69 35.73 6.88 4.37
C GLU A 69 34.32 6.92 4.96
N ASN A 70 33.56 7.99 4.67
CA ASN A 70 32.17 8.07 5.09
C ASN A 70 31.30 7.01 4.39
N ALA A 71 31.47 6.83 3.08
CA ALA A 71 30.79 5.79 2.33
C ALA A 71 31.10 4.39 2.88
N ARG A 72 32.37 4.13 3.23
CA ARG A 72 32.80 2.88 3.85
C ARG A 72 32.06 2.60 5.16
N LYS A 73 31.97 3.61 6.04
CA LYS A 73 31.26 3.50 7.32
C LYS A 73 29.78 3.23 7.12
N ASP A 74 29.15 3.96 6.21
CA ASP A 74 27.72 3.80 5.91
C ASP A 74 27.40 2.39 5.34
N ILE A 75 28.25 1.90 4.44
CA ILE A 75 28.08 0.59 3.84
C ILE A 75 28.23 -0.49 4.93
N LEU A 76 29.28 -0.42 5.76
CA LEU A 76 29.50 -1.37 6.84
C LEU A 76 28.36 -1.37 7.86
N ALA A 77 27.89 -0.20 8.28
CA ALA A 77 26.76 -0.07 9.20
C ALA A 77 25.49 -0.70 8.61
N ARG A 78 25.20 -0.43 7.34
CA ARG A 78 24.04 -0.96 6.63
C ARG A 78 24.09 -2.47 6.48
N LEU A 79 25.27 -3.02 6.13
CA LEU A 79 25.45 -4.46 6.01
C LEU A 79 25.33 -5.17 7.36
N ALA A 80 25.88 -4.57 8.42
CA ALA A 80 25.75 -5.11 9.78
C ALA A 80 24.30 -5.10 10.28
N MET A 81 23.56 -4.00 10.04
CA MET A 81 22.13 -3.93 10.36
C MET A 81 21.32 -4.94 9.55
N LYS A 82 21.62 -5.10 8.25
CA LYS A 82 20.96 -6.10 7.42
C LYS A 82 21.17 -7.50 7.99
N GLN A 83 22.40 -7.86 8.34
CA GLN A 83 22.71 -9.15 8.93
C GLN A 83 21.97 -9.38 10.26
N LEU A 84 21.88 -8.36 11.11
CA LEU A 84 21.10 -8.42 12.34
C LEU A 84 19.63 -8.69 12.05
N PHE A 85 19.01 -7.97 11.12
CA PHE A 85 17.60 -8.12 10.78
C PHE A 85 17.29 -9.45 10.08
N ASP A 86 18.20 -9.93 9.24
CA ASP A 86 18.07 -11.24 8.58
C ASP A 86 18.18 -12.40 9.58
N SER A 87 18.87 -12.21 10.71
CA SER A 87 18.94 -13.19 11.78
C SER A 87 17.68 -13.33 12.61
N VAL A 88 16.79 -12.32 12.56
CA VAL A 88 15.53 -12.32 13.31
C VAL A 88 14.53 -13.24 12.64
N LYS A 89 14.08 -14.24 13.38
CA LYS A 89 13.08 -15.21 12.90
C LYS A 89 11.83 -15.13 13.75
N VAL A 90 10.70 -15.35 13.09
CA VAL A 90 9.39 -15.54 13.72
C VAL A 90 8.91 -16.93 13.36
N THR A 91 8.61 -17.73 14.38
CA THR A 91 8.10 -19.09 14.20
C THR A 91 6.59 -19.08 13.98
N ASP A 92 6.07 -20.11 13.33
CA ASP A 92 4.62 -20.28 13.16
C ASP A 92 3.91 -20.47 14.50
N GLU A 93 4.58 -21.02 15.51
CA GLU A 93 4.06 -21.14 16.88
C GLU A 93 3.88 -19.76 17.51
N GLU A 94 4.86 -18.87 17.43
CA GLU A 94 4.73 -17.48 17.92
C GLU A 94 3.58 -16.72 17.24
N VAL A 95 3.39 -16.92 15.94
CA VAL A 95 2.29 -16.32 15.19
C VAL A 95 0.94 -16.83 15.70
N LYS A 96 0.84 -18.14 15.93
CA LYS A 96 -0.36 -18.76 16.46
C LYS A 96 -0.67 -18.32 17.88
N ASP A 97 0.34 -18.27 18.74
CA ASP A 97 0.17 -17.83 20.14
C ASP A 97 -0.27 -16.37 20.21
N TYR A 98 0.29 -15.52 19.35
CA TYR A 98 -0.12 -14.13 19.25
C TYR A 98 -1.59 -14.00 18.82
N TYR A 99 -2.00 -14.76 17.80
CA TYR A 99 -3.39 -14.79 17.35
C TYR A 99 -4.34 -15.22 18.48
N GLU A 100 -4.04 -16.33 19.16
CA GLU A 100 -4.87 -16.85 20.26
C GLU A 100 -5.01 -15.85 21.42
N ALA A 101 -3.91 -15.18 21.78
CA ALA A 101 -3.89 -14.18 22.84
C ALA A 101 -4.62 -12.87 22.44
N ASN A 102 -4.78 -12.58 21.15
CA ASN A 102 -5.28 -11.31 20.65
C ASN A 102 -6.49 -11.44 19.71
N LYS A 103 -7.25 -12.53 19.76
CA LYS A 103 -8.39 -12.78 18.87
C LYS A 103 -9.38 -11.61 18.77
N SER A 104 -9.60 -10.91 19.88
CA SER A 104 -10.49 -9.75 19.92
C SER A 104 -10.05 -8.58 19.04
N GLN A 105 -8.76 -8.50 18.69
CA GLN A 105 -8.20 -7.46 17.82
C GLN A 105 -8.40 -7.79 16.32
N PHE A 106 -8.65 -9.06 15.99
CA PHE A 106 -8.82 -9.54 14.62
C PHE A 106 -10.29 -9.69 14.23
N LYS A 107 -11.14 -8.74 14.66
CA LYS A 107 -12.56 -8.73 14.31
C LYS A 107 -12.79 -7.88 13.07
N LYS A 108 -13.50 -8.46 12.11
CA LYS A 108 -14.13 -7.71 11.02
C LYS A 108 -15.41 -7.11 11.55
N GLY A 109 -15.60 -5.81 11.43
CA GLY A 109 -16.87 -5.16 11.73
C GLY A 109 -17.99 -5.67 10.83
N ALA A 110 -19.23 -5.51 11.27
CA ALA A 110 -20.39 -5.74 10.41
C ALA A 110 -20.34 -4.79 9.21
N THR A 111 -20.74 -5.28 8.04
CA THR A 111 -20.83 -4.50 6.80
C THR A 111 -22.20 -4.68 6.15
N VAL A 112 -22.58 -3.69 5.36
CA VAL A 112 -23.76 -3.76 4.50
C VAL A 112 -23.38 -3.37 3.06
N HIS A 113 -23.96 -4.07 2.09
CA HIS A 113 -23.98 -3.65 0.69
C HIS A 113 -25.31 -2.98 0.42
N ALA A 114 -25.29 -1.72 0.04
CA ALA A 114 -26.51 -0.96 -0.20
C ALA A 114 -26.47 -0.14 -1.49
N LYS A 115 -27.67 0.09 -2.00
CA LYS A 115 -27.97 1.05 -3.05
C LYS A 115 -28.73 2.22 -2.46
N HIS A 116 -28.59 3.41 -3.04
CA HIS A 116 -29.35 4.58 -2.63
C HIS A 116 -29.80 5.46 -3.77
N ILE A 117 -30.82 6.24 -3.49
CA ILE A 117 -31.29 7.35 -4.35
C ILE A 117 -31.23 8.60 -3.49
N LEU A 118 -30.52 9.62 -3.95
CA LEU A 118 -30.42 10.92 -3.28
C LEU A 118 -31.28 11.94 -4.01
N THR A 119 -32.10 12.67 -3.27
CA THR A 119 -32.93 13.77 -3.77
C THR A 119 -32.77 15.04 -2.94
N ASP A 120 -33.11 16.15 -3.49
CA ASP A 120 -33.06 17.48 -2.87
C ASP A 120 -34.25 17.78 -1.95
N SER A 121 -35.37 17.04 -2.11
CA SER A 121 -36.60 17.25 -1.30
C SER A 121 -37.23 15.95 -0.83
N GLU A 122 -37.88 16.02 0.32
CA GLU A 122 -38.60 14.90 0.91
C GLU A 122 -39.79 14.49 0.05
N GLU A 123 -40.48 15.46 -0.52
CA GLU A 123 -41.64 15.22 -1.38
C GLU A 123 -41.26 14.37 -2.61
N LYS A 124 -40.16 14.75 -3.29
CA LYS A 124 -39.64 14.01 -4.43
C LYS A 124 -39.18 12.60 -4.03
N CYS A 125 -38.56 12.50 -2.87
CA CYS A 125 -38.13 11.20 -2.31
C CYS A 125 -39.33 10.28 -2.07
N ASN A 126 -40.42 10.79 -1.51
CA ASN A 126 -41.68 10.05 -1.30
C ASN A 126 -42.35 9.62 -2.61
N GLN A 127 -42.40 10.48 -3.60
CA GLN A 127 -42.96 10.14 -4.93
C GLN A 127 -42.20 9.00 -5.58
N ILE A 128 -40.86 9.02 -5.48
CA ILE A 128 -40.04 7.94 -6.00
C ILE A 128 -40.26 6.64 -5.22
N LEU A 129 -40.36 6.74 -3.89
CA LEU A 129 -40.67 5.58 -3.06
C LEU A 129 -42.01 4.94 -3.44
N GLU A 130 -43.04 5.73 -3.64
CA GLU A 130 -44.37 5.26 -4.07
C GLU A 130 -44.28 4.51 -5.41
N SER A 131 -43.56 5.06 -6.39
CA SER A 131 -43.39 4.44 -7.71
C SER A 131 -42.62 3.10 -7.62
N ILE A 132 -41.68 2.96 -6.68
CA ILE A 132 -40.94 1.71 -6.45
C ILE A 132 -41.85 0.70 -5.74
N VAL A 133 -42.54 1.10 -4.68
CA VAL A 133 -43.41 0.22 -3.88
C VAL A 133 -44.59 -0.27 -4.71
N SER A 134 -45.16 0.55 -5.58
CA SER A 134 -46.23 0.14 -6.50
C SER A 134 -45.79 -0.77 -7.63
N GLY A 135 -44.47 -0.93 -7.82
CA GLY A 135 -43.88 -1.72 -8.89
C GLY A 135 -43.88 -1.01 -10.26
N GLU A 136 -44.18 0.28 -10.30
CA GLU A 136 -44.11 1.08 -11.52
C GLU A 136 -42.67 1.24 -11.99
N LYS A 137 -41.70 1.38 -11.06
CA LYS A 137 -40.27 1.49 -11.35
C LYS A 137 -39.46 0.50 -10.54
N VAL A 138 -38.39 0.03 -11.17
CA VAL A 138 -37.34 -0.72 -10.46
C VAL A 138 -36.39 0.27 -9.76
N PHE A 139 -35.88 -0.06 -8.60
CA PHE A 139 -35.02 0.81 -7.80
C PHE A 139 -33.84 1.36 -8.59
N GLU A 140 -33.16 0.50 -9.34
CA GLU A 140 -31.97 0.84 -10.12
C GLU A 140 -32.29 1.83 -11.26
N ASP A 141 -33.45 1.70 -11.89
CA ASP A 141 -33.89 2.62 -12.94
C ASP A 141 -34.32 3.97 -12.35
N ALA A 142 -35.00 3.95 -11.21
CA ALA A 142 -35.32 5.14 -10.46
C ALA A 142 -34.05 5.89 -9.98
N ALA A 143 -33.01 5.16 -9.59
CA ALA A 143 -31.73 5.74 -9.21
C ALA A 143 -31.05 6.44 -10.40
N LYS A 144 -31.05 5.83 -11.59
CA LYS A 144 -30.48 6.44 -12.80
C LYS A 144 -31.22 7.71 -13.24
N GLU A 145 -32.53 7.69 -13.08
CA GLU A 145 -33.41 8.79 -13.55
C GLU A 145 -33.44 9.98 -12.57
N PHE A 146 -33.48 9.72 -11.27
CA PHE A 146 -33.81 10.74 -10.27
C PHE A 146 -32.70 11.03 -9.26
N SER A 147 -31.71 10.15 -9.10
CA SER A 147 -30.67 10.37 -8.10
C SER A 147 -29.75 11.52 -8.50
N THR A 148 -29.53 12.44 -7.57
CA THR A 148 -28.54 13.52 -7.73
C THR A 148 -27.10 13.08 -7.40
N CYS A 149 -26.94 11.87 -6.86
CA CYS A 149 -25.63 11.29 -6.57
C CYS A 149 -25.02 10.63 -7.82
N PRO A 150 -23.70 10.74 -8.04
CA PRO A 150 -23.01 10.05 -9.17
C PRO A 150 -23.22 8.53 -9.20
N SER A 151 -23.47 7.88 -8.05
CA SER A 151 -23.81 6.46 -7.98
C SER A 151 -25.11 6.10 -8.70
N GLY A 152 -26.00 7.08 -8.94
CA GLY A 152 -27.23 6.89 -9.69
C GLY A 152 -27.01 6.24 -11.05
N GLN A 153 -25.92 6.60 -11.77
CA GLN A 153 -25.55 6.02 -13.06
C GLN A 153 -25.28 4.50 -13.00
N ARG A 154 -24.95 4.00 -11.81
CA ARG A 154 -24.75 2.56 -11.53
C ARG A 154 -25.95 1.96 -10.77
N GLY A 155 -27.14 2.53 -10.94
CA GLY A 155 -28.34 2.08 -10.23
C GLY A 155 -28.34 2.39 -8.73
N GLY A 156 -27.56 3.37 -8.31
CA GLY A 156 -27.44 3.79 -6.91
C GLY A 156 -26.44 2.97 -6.09
N ASP A 157 -25.71 2.06 -6.69
CA ASP A 157 -24.80 1.13 -5.98
C ASP A 157 -23.65 1.87 -5.29
N LEU A 158 -23.55 1.69 -3.97
CA LEU A 158 -22.49 2.22 -3.11
C LEU A 158 -21.42 1.18 -2.76
N GLY A 159 -21.65 -0.09 -3.12
CA GLY A 159 -20.82 -1.19 -2.69
C GLY A 159 -21.00 -1.54 -1.22
N GLU A 160 -20.04 -2.29 -0.70
CA GLU A 160 -20.00 -2.72 0.71
C GLU A 160 -19.32 -1.65 1.57
N PHE A 161 -19.90 -1.32 2.72
CA PHE A 161 -19.33 -0.40 3.70
C PHE A 161 -19.59 -0.86 5.13
N GLY A 162 -18.67 -0.51 6.02
CA GLY A 162 -18.76 -0.74 7.46
C GLY A 162 -19.17 0.52 8.22
N LYS A 163 -19.29 0.39 9.54
CA LYS A 163 -19.58 1.52 10.43
C LYS A 163 -18.47 2.57 10.38
N GLY A 164 -18.88 3.84 10.40
CA GLY A 164 -18.00 5.00 10.37
C GLY A 164 -17.58 5.46 8.96
N GLN A 165 -18.06 4.79 7.91
CA GLN A 165 -17.75 5.14 6.51
C GLN A 165 -18.79 6.05 5.85
N MET A 166 -20.00 6.09 6.41
CA MET A 166 -21.09 6.93 5.92
C MET A 166 -21.52 7.92 7.01
N VAL A 167 -22.30 8.93 6.63
CA VAL A 167 -22.92 9.83 7.64
C VAL A 167 -23.86 9.04 8.53
N LYS A 168 -23.91 9.42 9.81
CA LYS A 168 -24.56 8.65 10.86
C LYS A 168 -25.99 8.27 10.55
N GLU A 169 -26.80 9.21 10.05
CA GLU A 169 -28.22 9.01 9.78
C GLU A 169 -28.43 7.96 8.67
N PHE A 170 -27.57 8.00 7.65
CA PHE A 170 -27.57 7.02 6.56
C PHE A 170 -27.14 5.65 7.04
N GLU A 171 -26.04 5.60 7.80
CA GLU A 171 -25.49 4.37 8.37
C GLU A 171 -26.52 3.68 9.28
N ASP A 172 -27.08 4.40 10.22
CA ASP A 172 -28.09 3.87 11.16
C ASP A 172 -29.29 3.25 10.40
N ALA A 173 -29.78 3.93 9.37
CA ALA A 173 -30.87 3.44 8.55
C ALA A 173 -30.49 2.20 7.74
N ALA A 174 -29.31 2.19 7.11
CA ALA A 174 -28.84 1.07 6.31
C ALA A 174 -28.60 -0.19 7.16
N PHE A 175 -27.99 -0.05 8.33
CA PHE A 175 -27.76 -1.19 9.22
C PHE A 175 -29.05 -1.71 9.87
N ALA A 176 -30.07 -0.87 10.08
CA ALA A 176 -31.38 -1.29 10.60
C ALA A 176 -32.30 -1.89 9.53
N ALA A 177 -32.14 -1.53 8.25
CA ALA A 177 -33.02 -1.95 7.17
C ALA A 177 -33.00 -3.48 6.95
N GLU A 178 -34.12 -4.05 6.54
CA GLU A 178 -34.19 -5.44 6.09
C GLU A 178 -33.66 -5.57 4.65
N ILE A 179 -33.01 -6.70 4.36
CA ILE A 179 -32.46 -6.98 3.02
C ILE A 179 -33.60 -6.99 1.98
N GLY A 180 -33.38 -6.30 0.88
CA GLY A 180 -34.33 -6.20 -0.22
C GLY A 180 -35.44 -5.16 -0.03
N HIS A 181 -35.62 -4.60 1.17
CA HIS A 181 -36.60 -3.55 1.42
C HIS A 181 -36.01 -2.15 1.21
N VAL A 182 -36.84 -1.26 0.69
CA VAL A 182 -36.49 0.16 0.52
C VAL A 182 -36.91 0.92 1.77
N VAL A 183 -35.99 1.60 2.40
CA VAL A 183 -36.24 2.47 3.57
C VAL A 183 -35.97 3.92 3.23
N GLY A 184 -36.71 4.79 3.84
CA GLY A 184 -36.62 6.23 3.66
C GLY A 184 -38.00 6.90 3.58
N PRO A 185 -38.06 8.22 3.42
CA PRO A 185 -36.94 9.16 3.26
C PRO A 185 -36.03 9.27 4.50
N VAL A 186 -34.72 9.15 4.30
CA VAL A 186 -33.71 9.37 5.35
C VAL A 186 -33.03 10.72 5.10
N LYS A 187 -33.20 11.66 6.04
CA LYS A 187 -32.61 12.99 5.93
C LYS A 187 -31.14 12.97 6.36
N THR A 188 -30.27 13.53 5.54
CA THR A 188 -28.85 13.79 5.87
C THR A 188 -28.49 15.23 5.47
N GLN A 189 -27.24 15.63 5.71
CA GLN A 189 -26.73 16.91 5.24
C GLN A 189 -26.72 17.04 3.69
N PHE A 190 -26.80 15.93 2.96
CA PHE A 190 -26.78 15.92 1.49
C PHE A 190 -28.17 15.98 0.87
N GLY A 191 -29.23 15.75 1.63
CA GLY A 191 -30.61 15.70 1.18
C GLY A 191 -31.37 14.51 1.75
N TYR A 192 -32.26 13.94 0.96
CA TYR A 192 -33.13 12.83 1.36
C TYR A 192 -32.78 11.58 0.55
N HIS A 193 -32.63 10.48 1.26
CA HIS A 193 -32.19 9.20 0.69
C HIS A 193 -33.30 8.15 0.76
N LEU A 194 -33.41 7.36 -0.33
CA LEU A 194 -33.98 6.02 -0.29
C LEU A 194 -32.83 5.03 -0.27
N ILE A 195 -32.89 4.05 0.60
CA ILE A 195 -31.82 3.06 0.81
C ILE A 195 -32.40 1.68 0.62
N LYS A 196 -31.73 0.85 -0.18
CA LYS A 196 -32.04 -0.58 -0.34
C LYS A 196 -30.81 -1.38 -0.01
N VAL A 197 -30.88 -2.19 1.02
CA VAL A 197 -29.80 -3.09 1.43
C VAL A 197 -29.90 -4.39 0.64
N GLU A 198 -28.82 -4.75 -0.03
CA GLU A 198 -28.73 -5.99 -0.84
C GLU A 198 -28.15 -7.15 -0.04
N GLU A 199 -27.17 -6.87 0.84
CA GLU A 199 -26.46 -7.86 1.63
C GLU A 199 -26.04 -7.28 2.98
N LYS A 200 -26.05 -8.11 4.00
CA LYS A 200 -25.50 -7.81 5.34
C LYS A 200 -24.52 -8.92 5.73
N LYS A 201 -23.39 -8.51 6.28
CA LYS A 201 -22.42 -9.42 6.90
C LYS A 201 -22.26 -9.02 8.36
N ASP A 202 -22.46 -9.97 9.24
CA ASP A 202 -22.26 -9.78 10.66
C ASP A 202 -20.78 -9.58 10.99
N ALA A 203 -20.53 -8.91 12.10
CA ALA A 203 -19.18 -8.86 12.65
C ALA A 203 -18.69 -10.29 12.95
N ALA A 204 -17.51 -10.61 12.45
CA ALA A 204 -16.92 -11.93 12.61
C ALA A 204 -15.45 -11.83 13.04
N GLU A 205 -14.95 -12.83 13.73
CA GLU A 205 -13.51 -12.97 13.95
C GLU A 205 -12.84 -13.39 12.64
N SER A 206 -11.75 -12.70 12.27
CA SER A 206 -10.91 -13.16 11.16
C SER A 206 -10.26 -14.48 11.55
N SER A 207 -10.27 -15.44 10.64
CA SER A 207 -9.59 -16.72 10.87
C SER A 207 -8.06 -16.53 10.97
N PHE A 208 -7.40 -17.48 11.60
CA PHE A 208 -5.95 -17.48 11.69
C PHE A 208 -5.27 -17.38 10.32
N ASP A 209 -5.76 -18.13 9.33
CA ASP A 209 -5.19 -18.14 7.99
C ASP A 209 -5.31 -16.78 7.28
N GLU A 210 -6.39 -16.03 7.53
CA GLU A 210 -6.57 -14.69 6.95
C GLU A 210 -5.58 -13.66 7.49
N VAL A 211 -5.14 -13.79 8.74
CA VAL A 211 -4.29 -12.80 9.42
C VAL A 211 -2.87 -13.27 9.69
N LYS A 212 -2.56 -14.53 9.42
CA LYS A 212 -1.27 -15.16 9.68
C LYS A 212 -0.08 -14.35 9.16
N GLU A 213 -0.11 -13.95 7.89
CA GLU A 213 1.01 -13.20 7.28
C GLU A 213 1.13 -11.78 7.84
N GLN A 214 0.01 -11.15 8.17
CA GLN A 214 -0.01 -9.85 8.82
C GLN A 214 0.62 -9.92 10.21
N ILE A 215 0.24 -10.92 11.01
CA ILE A 215 0.81 -11.15 12.35
C ILE A 215 2.30 -11.44 12.26
N LYS A 216 2.70 -12.32 11.33
CA LYS A 216 4.11 -12.67 11.11
C LYS A 216 4.97 -11.45 10.78
N SER A 217 4.47 -10.59 9.90
CA SER A 217 5.13 -9.33 9.54
C SER A 217 5.25 -8.39 10.73
N GLN A 218 4.17 -8.22 11.49
CA GLN A 218 4.13 -7.37 12.70
C GLN A 218 5.12 -7.86 13.77
N LEU A 219 5.11 -9.16 14.07
CA LEU A 219 6.04 -9.76 15.05
C LEU A 219 7.48 -9.65 14.59
N LYS A 220 7.74 -9.84 13.29
CA LYS A 220 9.08 -9.68 12.73
C LYS A 220 9.58 -8.24 12.90
N GLN A 221 8.77 -7.27 12.58
CA GLN A 221 9.11 -5.85 12.72
C GLN A 221 9.38 -5.49 14.18
N GLN A 222 8.56 -5.97 15.11
CA GLN A 222 8.75 -5.76 16.55
C GLN A 222 10.06 -6.37 17.02
N LYS A 223 10.32 -7.65 16.71
CA LYS A 223 11.55 -8.34 17.07
C LYS A 223 12.80 -7.69 16.46
N GLN A 224 12.70 -7.18 15.23
CA GLN A 224 13.79 -6.43 14.61
C GLN A 224 14.08 -5.12 15.36
N GLY A 225 13.02 -4.40 15.78
CA GLY A 225 13.16 -3.21 16.60
C GLY A 225 13.83 -3.48 17.95
N ASP A 226 13.41 -4.54 18.63
CA ASP A 226 14.00 -4.96 19.91
C ASP A 226 15.46 -5.39 19.74
N ALA A 227 15.76 -6.19 18.70
CA ALA A 227 17.12 -6.63 18.38
C ALA A 227 18.03 -5.43 18.06
N TYR A 228 17.52 -4.45 17.31
CA TYR A 228 18.24 -3.20 17.00
C TYR A 228 18.56 -2.42 18.27
N SER A 229 17.57 -2.15 19.11
CA SER A 229 17.74 -1.39 20.34
C SER A 229 18.75 -2.04 21.30
N LYS A 230 18.63 -3.37 21.45
CA LYS A 230 19.56 -4.15 22.26
C LYS A 230 20.99 -4.10 21.70
N LYS A 231 21.12 -4.27 20.36
CA LYS A 231 22.43 -4.25 19.71
C LYS A 231 23.08 -2.87 19.78
N VAL A 232 22.32 -1.79 19.60
CA VAL A 232 22.84 -0.42 19.75
C VAL A 232 23.39 -0.18 21.16
N ALA A 233 22.66 -0.58 22.19
CA ALA A 233 23.12 -0.47 23.58
C ALA A 233 24.43 -1.22 23.81
N GLU A 234 24.51 -2.49 23.36
CA GLU A 234 25.70 -3.34 23.43
C GLU A 234 26.93 -2.71 22.73
N LEU A 235 26.72 -2.24 21.48
CA LEU A 235 27.78 -1.67 20.66
C LEU A 235 28.26 -0.31 21.19
N THR A 236 27.31 0.50 21.69
CA THR A 236 27.64 1.80 22.30
C THR A 236 28.50 1.60 23.55
N GLU A 237 28.18 0.63 24.38
CA GLU A 237 29.00 0.33 25.55
C GLU A 237 30.39 -0.22 25.16
N LYS A 238 30.40 -1.11 24.15
CA LYS A 238 31.63 -1.76 23.69
C LYS A 238 32.63 -0.81 23.03
N TYR A 239 32.12 0.15 22.20
CA TYR A 239 32.96 1.01 21.36
C TYR A 239 33.02 2.47 21.83
N LYS A 240 32.33 2.83 22.91
CA LYS A 240 32.42 4.18 23.49
C LYS A 240 33.73 4.26 24.27
N GLU A 241 34.67 5.04 23.73
CA GLU A 241 35.88 5.41 24.45
C GLU A 241 35.53 6.44 25.54
N LYS A 242 36.20 6.33 26.69
CA LYS A 242 36.00 7.24 27.82
C LYS A 242 36.78 8.52 27.61
#